data_bc1e48c1b8b22361b3a0c62efd8d8e89
#
_entry.id   bc1e48c1b8b22361b3a0c62efd8d8e89
#
_cell.length_a   1.000
_cell.length_b   1.000
_cell.length_c   1.000
_cell.angle_alpha   90.00
_cell.angle_beta   90.00
_cell.angle_gamma   90.00
#
_symmetry.space_group_name_H-M   'P 1'
#
loop_
_entity.id
_entity.type
_entity.pdbx_description
1 polymer ?
#
loop_
_entity_poly.entity_id
_entity_poly.type
_entity_poly.pdbx_seq_one_letter_code
_entity_poly.pdbx_strand_id
1 'polypeptide(L)'
;MTNKWFARADIALRARRMLKNSLLGHGEIELGLLSVLVRAGALSLDIGANKGVYTYQLQKWGRTVAFEPIPQLAEKLVAADFANVTVEQCALGTEPGQATLSVPYHTKKKGELNTPSASLRSQSADGMLQIDVPVKTIDGFGFDDVGFMKIDVEGWEENVLAGARETIRRGQPTVMAELVEAYAPGALERVPAFFAEIGYEGFFIDGGAGEVRSLHDVNRAAPVNENYIFTPAHNAESFRSRCAALLRQRAR
;
A
#
# COMPACT_ATOMS: atom_id res chain seq x y z
N MET A 1 -27.79 0.54 -5.20
CA MET A 1 -27.14 -0.78 -5.02
C MET A 1 -26.13 -0.96 -6.14
N THR A 2 -24.84 -0.98 -5.86
CA THR A 2 -23.80 -1.24 -6.86
C THR A 2 -23.93 -2.70 -7.32
N ASN A 3 -24.11 -2.90 -8.63
CA ASN A 3 -24.24 -4.27 -9.14
C ASN A 3 -22.89 -5.00 -8.95
N LYS A 4 -22.90 -6.10 -8.19
CA LYS A 4 -21.74 -6.96 -7.86
C LYS A 4 -20.88 -7.27 -9.08
N TRP A 5 -21.51 -7.62 -10.21
CA TRP A 5 -20.80 -7.98 -11.43
C TRP A 5 -20.03 -6.77 -12.02
N PHE A 6 -20.64 -5.58 -12.05
CA PHE A 6 -19.97 -4.37 -12.54
C PHE A 6 -18.82 -3.93 -11.64
N ALA A 7 -18.98 -3.97 -10.31
CA ALA A 7 -17.93 -3.61 -9.37
C ALA A 7 -16.70 -4.52 -9.55
N ARG A 8 -16.93 -5.84 -9.60
CA ARG A 8 -15.88 -6.84 -9.80
C ARG A 8 -15.16 -6.69 -11.14
N ALA A 9 -15.93 -6.50 -12.23
CA ALA A 9 -15.38 -6.36 -13.58
C ALA A 9 -14.52 -5.09 -13.72
N ASP A 10 -14.96 -3.96 -13.17
CA ASP A 10 -14.24 -2.69 -13.23
C ASP A 10 -12.91 -2.77 -12.46
N ILE A 11 -12.92 -3.31 -11.24
CA ILE A 11 -11.69 -3.51 -10.45
C ILE A 11 -10.74 -4.46 -11.18
N ALA A 12 -11.24 -5.59 -11.68
CA ALA A 12 -10.43 -6.58 -12.39
C ALA A 12 -9.79 -6.02 -13.66
N LEU A 13 -10.56 -5.25 -14.44
CA LEU A 13 -10.06 -4.63 -15.69
C LEU A 13 -8.95 -3.61 -15.39
N ARG A 14 -9.16 -2.74 -14.40
CA ARG A 14 -8.18 -1.76 -13.95
C ARG A 14 -6.90 -2.46 -13.47
N ALA A 15 -7.03 -3.44 -12.58
CA ALA A 15 -5.91 -4.16 -12.00
C ALA A 15 -5.09 -4.94 -13.06
N ARG A 16 -5.77 -5.53 -14.05
CA ARG A 16 -5.10 -6.21 -15.18
C ARG A 16 -4.33 -5.21 -16.06
N ARG A 17 -4.91 -4.03 -16.33
CA ARG A 17 -4.25 -2.99 -17.10
C ARG A 17 -3.01 -2.45 -16.38
N MET A 18 -3.13 -2.17 -15.08
CA MET A 18 -2.00 -1.68 -14.29
C MET A 18 -0.91 -2.75 -14.18
N LEU A 19 -1.26 -4.02 -13.96
CA LEU A 19 -0.29 -5.11 -13.97
C LEU A 19 0.42 -5.22 -15.33
N LYS A 20 -0.32 -5.12 -16.45
CA LYS A 20 0.28 -5.14 -17.79
C LYS A 20 1.29 -3.98 -17.96
N ASN A 21 0.92 -2.78 -17.54
CA ASN A 21 1.83 -1.62 -17.59
C ASN A 21 3.07 -1.85 -16.72
N SER A 22 2.90 -2.33 -15.49
CA SER A 22 3.99 -2.69 -14.59
C SER A 22 4.96 -3.71 -15.21
N LEU A 23 4.44 -4.74 -15.86
CA LEU A 23 5.24 -5.76 -16.57
C LEU A 23 6.01 -5.18 -17.76
N LEU A 24 5.56 -4.08 -18.32
CA LEU A 24 6.22 -3.34 -19.41
C LEU A 24 7.15 -2.23 -18.90
N GLY A 25 7.38 -2.14 -17.58
CA GLY A 25 8.22 -1.12 -16.95
C GLY A 25 7.56 0.25 -16.85
N HIS A 26 6.23 0.32 -16.88
CA HIS A 26 5.48 1.56 -16.76
C HIS A 26 4.64 1.58 -15.47
N GLY A 27 4.56 2.74 -14.81
CA GLY A 27 3.83 2.90 -13.54
C GLY A 27 4.49 2.15 -12.39
N GLU A 28 3.70 1.58 -11.51
CA GLU A 28 4.17 0.88 -10.32
C GLU A 28 4.78 -0.49 -10.67
N ILE A 29 6.10 -0.55 -10.79
CA ILE A 29 6.86 -1.76 -11.17
C ILE A 29 6.67 -2.87 -10.12
N GLU A 30 6.48 -2.51 -8.87
CA GLU A 30 6.30 -3.38 -7.71
C GLU A 30 5.06 -4.28 -7.86
N LEU A 31 4.00 -3.79 -8.51
CA LEU A 31 2.80 -4.57 -8.79
C LEU A 31 3.12 -5.86 -9.59
N GLY A 32 4.07 -5.79 -10.47
CA GLY A 32 4.56 -6.96 -11.20
C GLY A 32 5.49 -7.86 -10.38
N LEU A 33 6.02 -7.40 -9.24
CA LEU A 33 6.91 -8.16 -8.37
C LEU A 33 6.20 -8.92 -7.24
N LEU A 34 4.87 -8.92 -7.20
CA LEU A 34 4.08 -9.56 -6.12
C LEU A 34 4.46 -11.03 -5.89
N SER A 35 4.90 -11.76 -6.92
CA SER A 35 5.40 -13.14 -6.77
C SER A 35 6.67 -13.28 -5.91
N VAL A 36 7.37 -12.18 -5.69
CA VAL A 36 8.55 -12.11 -4.79
C VAL A 36 8.19 -11.47 -3.46
N LEU A 37 7.30 -10.46 -3.48
CA LEU A 37 6.92 -9.68 -2.32
C LEU A 37 5.98 -10.46 -1.39
N VAL A 38 5.04 -11.22 -1.96
CA VAL A 38 3.97 -11.89 -1.22
C VAL A 38 4.37 -13.31 -0.84
N ARG A 39 4.23 -13.66 0.44
CA ARG A 39 4.32 -15.04 0.91
C ARG A 39 3.00 -15.75 0.63
N ALA A 40 3.01 -16.67 -0.34
CA ALA A 40 1.81 -17.39 -0.74
C ALA A 40 1.18 -18.15 0.44
N GLY A 41 -0.15 -18.11 0.54
CA GLY A 41 -0.93 -18.73 1.61
C GLY A 41 -1.04 -17.89 2.89
N ALA A 42 -0.13 -16.95 3.12
CA ALA A 42 -0.20 -16.05 4.26
C ALA A 42 -1.23 -14.92 4.05
N LEU A 43 -1.55 -14.22 5.13
CA LEU A 43 -2.42 -13.05 5.09
C LEU A 43 -1.70 -11.86 4.46
N SER A 44 -2.36 -11.18 3.52
CA SER A 44 -1.93 -9.91 2.98
C SER A 44 -2.82 -8.77 3.50
N LEU A 45 -2.21 -7.63 3.84
CA LEU A 45 -2.93 -6.41 4.21
C LEU A 45 -2.73 -5.36 3.10
N ASP A 46 -3.84 -4.83 2.59
CA ASP A 46 -3.89 -3.74 1.59
C ASP A 46 -4.44 -2.49 2.29
N ILE A 47 -3.54 -1.61 2.73
CA ILE A 47 -3.85 -0.46 3.57
C ILE A 47 -3.87 0.79 2.69
N GLY A 48 -5.05 1.43 2.59
CA GLY A 48 -5.36 2.41 1.56
C GLY A 48 -5.73 1.74 0.24
N ALA A 49 -6.67 0.78 0.30
CA ALA A 49 -7.02 -0.07 -0.84
C ALA A 49 -7.57 0.71 -2.05
N ASN A 50 -8.12 1.89 -1.84
CA ASN A 50 -8.60 2.81 -2.87
C ASN A 50 -9.50 2.08 -3.90
N LYS A 51 -9.12 2.04 -5.16
CA LYS A 51 -9.86 1.39 -6.25
C LYS A 51 -9.64 -0.13 -6.36
N GLY A 52 -8.97 -0.75 -5.39
CA GLY A 52 -8.83 -2.19 -5.24
C GLY A 52 -7.86 -2.87 -6.21
N VAL A 53 -6.87 -2.13 -6.73
CA VAL A 53 -5.90 -2.68 -7.68
C VAL A 53 -5.02 -3.74 -7.01
N TYR A 54 -4.42 -3.41 -5.87
CA TYR A 54 -3.63 -4.36 -5.08
C TYR A 54 -4.52 -5.43 -4.47
N THR A 55 -5.66 -5.07 -3.88
CA THR A 55 -6.65 -6.03 -3.36
C THR A 55 -6.96 -7.15 -4.36
N TYR A 56 -7.26 -6.79 -5.63
CA TYR A 56 -7.53 -7.77 -6.68
C TYR A 56 -6.35 -8.68 -6.99
N GLN A 57 -5.13 -8.20 -6.91
CA GLN A 57 -3.95 -9.02 -7.18
C GLN A 57 -3.60 -9.90 -5.97
N LEU A 58 -3.62 -9.33 -4.76
CA LEU A 58 -3.23 -10.00 -3.52
C LEU A 58 -4.12 -11.22 -3.20
N GLN A 59 -5.43 -11.13 -3.45
CA GLN A 59 -6.35 -12.24 -3.20
C GLN A 59 -6.01 -13.54 -3.96
N LYS A 60 -5.18 -13.45 -4.99
CA LYS A 60 -4.73 -14.62 -5.76
C LYS A 60 -3.64 -15.41 -5.03
N TRP A 61 -2.98 -14.79 -4.05
CA TRP A 61 -1.89 -15.37 -3.28
C TRP A 61 -2.34 -15.93 -1.93
N GLY A 62 -3.49 -15.48 -1.42
CA GLY A 62 -4.03 -15.89 -0.14
C GLY A 62 -5.15 -14.99 0.34
N ARG A 63 -5.45 -15.07 1.62
CA ARG A 63 -6.42 -14.18 2.26
C ARG A 63 -5.89 -12.75 2.22
N THR A 64 -6.78 -11.80 1.99
CA THR A 64 -6.45 -10.36 1.95
C THR A 64 -7.44 -9.59 2.80
N VAL A 65 -6.96 -8.69 3.64
CA VAL A 65 -7.78 -7.67 4.30
C VAL A 65 -7.46 -6.33 3.66
N ALA A 66 -8.48 -5.69 3.11
CA ALA A 66 -8.43 -4.38 2.48
C ALA A 66 -8.99 -3.33 3.43
N PHE A 67 -8.20 -2.31 3.74
CA PHE A 67 -8.59 -1.18 4.57
C PHE A 67 -8.83 0.05 3.69
N GLU A 68 -10.04 0.58 3.71
CA GLU A 68 -10.42 1.74 2.91
C GLU A 68 -11.40 2.62 3.69
N PRO A 69 -10.99 3.82 4.12
CA PRO A 69 -11.84 4.68 4.93
C PRO A 69 -12.96 5.38 4.14
N ILE A 70 -12.80 5.60 2.82
CA ILE A 70 -13.80 6.31 2.01
C ILE A 70 -15.00 5.39 1.74
N PRO A 71 -16.22 5.73 2.22
CA PRO A 71 -17.37 4.83 2.16
C PRO A 71 -17.66 4.30 0.73
N GLN A 72 -17.66 5.19 -0.27
CA GLN A 72 -17.98 4.83 -1.65
C GLN A 72 -16.97 3.84 -2.26
N LEU A 73 -15.70 3.91 -1.85
CA LEU A 73 -14.67 2.99 -2.30
C LEU A 73 -14.77 1.65 -1.55
N ALA A 74 -14.96 1.70 -0.22
CA ALA A 74 -15.17 0.50 0.60
C ALA A 74 -16.41 -0.28 0.14
N GLU A 75 -17.55 0.38 -0.07
CA GLU A 75 -18.78 -0.23 -0.61
C GLU A 75 -18.54 -0.92 -1.97
N LYS A 76 -17.74 -0.31 -2.83
CA LYS A 76 -17.38 -0.88 -4.13
C LYS A 76 -16.52 -2.13 -3.99
N LEU A 77 -15.55 -2.13 -3.06
CA LEU A 77 -14.73 -3.29 -2.75
C LEU A 77 -15.59 -4.43 -2.17
N VAL A 78 -16.47 -4.13 -1.23
CA VAL A 78 -17.45 -5.10 -0.69
C VAL A 78 -18.34 -5.66 -1.79
N ALA A 79 -18.88 -4.79 -2.66
CA ALA A 79 -19.74 -5.20 -3.76
C ALA A 79 -19.03 -6.08 -4.80
N ALA A 80 -17.70 -6.01 -4.92
CA ALA A 80 -16.95 -6.89 -5.82
C ALA A 80 -16.92 -8.34 -5.34
N ASP A 81 -17.13 -8.58 -4.05
CA ASP A 81 -17.28 -9.91 -3.42
C ASP A 81 -16.21 -10.90 -3.88
N PHE A 82 -14.95 -10.54 -3.72
CA PHE A 82 -13.82 -11.43 -3.98
C PHE A 82 -13.73 -12.50 -2.89
N ALA A 83 -13.55 -13.76 -3.28
CA ALA A 83 -13.68 -14.92 -2.38
C ALA A 83 -12.70 -14.89 -1.17
N ASN A 84 -11.53 -14.30 -1.33
CA ASN A 84 -10.47 -14.27 -0.32
C ASN A 84 -10.24 -12.88 0.28
N VAL A 85 -11.20 -11.95 0.14
CA VAL A 85 -11.07 -10.57 0.58
C VAL A 85 -12.08 -10.24 1.68
N THR A 86 -11.57 -9.69 2.77
CA THR A 86 -12.36 -8.97 3.78
C THR A 86 -12.10 -7.48 3.62
N VAL A 87 -13.13 -6.66 3.69
CA VAL A 87 -13.02 -5.20 3.59
C VAL A 87 -13.36 -4.58 4.94
N GLU A 88 -12.44 -3.77 5.47
CA GLU A 88 -12.60 -2.98 6.68
C GLU A 88 -12.73 -1.50 6.30
N GLN A 89 -13.91 -0.93 6.54
CA GLN A 89 -14.16 0.49 6.27
C GLN A 89 -13.66 1.32 7.46
N CYS A 90 -12.36 1.52 7.56
CA CYS A 90 -11.72 2.34 8.57
C CYS A 90 -10.38 2.87 8.07
N ALA A 91 -9.91 3.95 8.68
CA ALA A 91 -8.51 4.33 8.65
C ALA A 91 -7.72 3.53 9.68
N LEU A 92 -6.41 3.48 9.50
CA LEU A 92 -5.49 2.88 10.46
C LEU A 92 -4.57 3.94 11.05
N GLY A 93 -4.19 3.80 12.31
CA GLY A 93 -3.36 4.77 13.01
C GLY A 93 -2.70 4.18 14.24
N THR A 94 -2.12 5.06 15.07
CA THR A 94 -1.37 4.69 16.28
C THR A 94 -2.28 4.13 17.39
N GLU A 95 -3.50 4.64 17.50
CA GLU A 95 -4.48 4.24 18.51
C GLU A 95 -5.91 4.27 17.95
N PRO A 96 -6.84 3.51 18.51
CA PRO A 96 -8.24 3.54 18.09
C PRO A 96 -8.90 4.89 18.40
N GLY A 97 -9.79 5.35 17.50
CA GLY A 97 -10.50 6.61 17.68
C GLY A 97 -11.35 6.99 16.49
N GLN A 98 -11.50 8.29 16.28
CA GLN A 98 -12.14 8.92 15.14
C GLN A 98 -11.19 9.97 14.56
N ALA A 99 -11.20 10.13 13.25
CA ALA A 99 -10.45 11.18 12.57
C ALA A 99 -11.27 11.73 11.40
N THR A 100 -10.97 12.96 11.00
CA THR A 100 -11.57 13.58 9.81
C THR A 100 -10.63 13.42 8.63
N LEU A 101 -11.06 12.69 7.61
CA LEU A 101 -10.38 12.51 6.34
C LEU A 101 -10.74 13.65 5.40
N SER A 102 -9.73 14.34 4.86
CA SER A 102 -9.91 15.40 3.87
C SER A 102 -9.74 14.85 2.47
N VAL A 103 -10.77 14.94 1.64
CA VAL A 103 -10.77 14.45 0.25
C VAL A 103 -10.94 15.63 -0.70
N PRO A 104 -9.91 16.00 -1.48
CA PRO A 104 -10.04 17.12 -2.43
C PRO A 104 -10.96 16.75 -3.59
N TYR A 105 -11.65 17.77 -4.13
CA TYR A 105 -12.36 17.63 -5.39
C TYR A 105 -11.40 17.63 -6.58
N HIS A 106 -11.75 16.92 -7.62
CA HIS A 106 -10.93 16.84 -8.83
C HIS A 106 -10.91 18.19 -9.55
N THR A 107 -9.74 18.78 -9.78
CA THR A 107 -9.61 20.10 -10.41
C THR A 107 -10.11 20.15 -11.86
N LYS A 108 -9.98 19.03 -12.61
CA LYS A 108 -10.38 18.92 -14.03
C LYS A 108 -11.76 18.30 -14.23
N LYS A 109 -12.34 17.67 -13.21
CA LYS A 109 -13.63 16.97 -13.27
C LYS A 109 -14.53 17.51 -12.16
N LYS A 110 -15.28 18.54 -12.49
CA LYS A 110 -16.15 19.25 -11.53
C LYS A 110 -17.11 18.28 -10.84
N GLY A 111 -17.06 18.24 -9.51
CA GLY A 111 -17.92 17.38 -8.66
C GLY A 111 -17.40 15.95 -8.44
N GLU A 112 -16.31 15.50 -9.06
CA GLU A 112 -15.65 14.24 -8.72
C GLU A 112 -14.62 14.44 -7.60
N LEU A 113 -14.51 13.46 -6.69
CA LEU A 113 -13.51 13.44 -5.63
C LEU A 113 -12.17 12.92 -6.16
N ASN A 114 -11.09 13.57 -5.76
CA ASN A 114 -9.72 13.09 -6.01
C ASN A 114 -9.29 12.16 -4.87
N THR A 115 -9.81 10.94 -4.88
CA THR A 115 -9.57 9.95 -3.82
C THR A 115 -8.11 9.52 -3.65
N PRO A 116 -7.26 9.52 -4.69
CA PRO A 116 -5.83 9.27 -4.51
C PRO A 116 -5.09 10.33 -3.66
N SER A 117 -5.67 11.49 -3.45
CA SER A 117 -5.08 12.56 -2.62
C SER A 117 -5.85 12.78 -1.32
N ALA A 118 -6.59 11.78 -0.85
CA ALA A 118 -7.31 11.85 0.43
C ALA A 118 -6.33 11.64 1.58
N SER A 119 -6.29 12.54 2.57
CA SER A 119 -5.33 12.47 3.66
C SER A 119 -5.94 12.83 5.01
N LEU A 120 -5.47 12.16 6.07
CA LEU A 120 -5.74 12.52 7.45
C LEU A 120 -4.87 13.68 7.96
N ARG A 121 -3.85 14.07 7.21
CA ARG A 121 -2.95 15.19 7.56
C ARG A 121 -3.44 16.55 7.10
N SER A 122 -4.24 16.60 6.05
CA SER A 122 -4.65 17.90 5.52
C SER A 122 -5.66 18.56 6.43
N GLN A 123 -5.38 19.80 6.81
CA GLN A 123 -6.36 20.66 7.49
C GLN A 123 -7.48 21.03 6.53
N SER A 124 -8.67 21.28 7.08
CA SER A 124 -9.82 21.73 6.28
C SER A 124 -9.45 22.96 5.44
N ALA A 125 -9.50 22.82 4.13
CA ALA A 125 -9.37 23.93 3.20
C ALA A 125 -10.66 24.04 2.37
N ASP A 126 -10.96 25.24 1.88
CA ASP A 126 -12.07 25.43 0.95
C ASP A 126 -11.91 24.51 -0.26
N GLY A 127 -12.97 23.78 -0.62
CA GLY A 127 -12.96 22.85 -1.75
C GLY A 127 -12.56 21.41 -1.43
N MET A 128 -12.57 21.01 -0.14
CA MET A 128 -12.39 19.61 0.29
C MET A 128 -13.67 19.05 0.92
N LEU A 129 -13.96 17.79 0.63
CA LEU A 129 -14.96 17.02 1.38
C LEU A 129 -14.32 16.51 2.66
N GLN A 130 -14.97 16.75 3.80
CA GLN A 130 -14.58 16.22 5.09
C GLN A 130 -15.42 14.98 5.40
N ILE A 131 -14.78 13.87 5.78
CA ILE A 131 -15.45 12.61 6.11
C ILE A 131 -14.93 12.14 7.46
N ASP A 132 -15.80 12.01 8.45
CA ASP A 132 -15.43 11.40 9.73
C ASP A 132 -15.35 9.89 9.55
N VAL A 133 -14.22 9.31 9.94
CA VAL A 133 -13.92 7.89 9.75
C VAL A 133 -13.43 7.28 11.06
N PRO A 134 -13.81 6.02 11.35
CA PRO A 134 -13.23 5.30 12.48
C PRO A 134 -11.75 5.02 12.22
N VAL A 135 -10.93 5.17 13.25
CA VAL A 135 -9.51 4.78 13.26
C VAL A 135 -9.36 3.53 14.11
N LYS A 136 -8.65 2.54 13.58
CA LYS A 136 -8.27 1.31 14.30
C LYS A 136 -6.75 1.14 14.25
N THR A 137 -6.20 0.17 14.99
CA THR A 137 -4.79 -0.23 14.89
C THR A 137 -4.70 -1.61 14.28
N ILE A 138 -3.63 -1.89 13.51
CA ILE A 138 -3.39 -3.25 12.98
C ILE A 138 -3.20 -4.24 14.12
N ASP A 139 -2.48 -3.85 15.18
CA ASP A 139 -2.26 -4.69 16.36
C ASP A 139 -3.56 -5.05 17.06
N GLY A 140 -4.55 -4.15 17.06
CA GLY A 140 -5.89 -4.37 17.64
C GLY A 140 -6.73 -5.43 16.94
N PHE A 141 -6.43 -5.76 15.67
CA PHE A 141 -7.07 -6.86 14.96
C PHE A 141 -6.54 -8.24 15.37
N GLY A 142 -5.36 -8.32 15.97
CA GLY A 142 -4.77 -9.57 16.41
C GLY A 142 -4.44 -10.54 15.27
N PHE A 143 -4.12 -10.03 14.08
CA PHE A 143 -3.81 -10.88 12.92
C PHE A 143 -2.63 -11.80 13.18
N ASP A 144 -2.82 -13.07 12.84
CA ASP A 144 -1.77 -14.07 12.76
C ASP A 144 -1.28 -14.22 11.32
N ASP A 145 -0.03 -14.63 11.16
CA ASP A 145 0.57 -15.05 9.89
C ASP A 145 0.49 -13.99 8.77
N VAL A 146 0.67 -12.71 9.10
CA VAL A 146 0.79 -11.65 8.09
C VAL A 146 2.09 -11.84 7.31
N GLY A 147 2.00 -12.01 6.00
CA GLY A 147 3.15 -12.24 5.12
C GLY A 147 3.49 -11.06 4.20
N PHE A 148 2.54 -10.17 3.98
CA PHE A 148 2.72 -8.97 3.18
C PHE A 148 1.84 -7.82 3.66
N MET A 149 2.36 -6.61 3.62
CA MET A 149 1.62 -5.38 3.89
C MET A 149 1.93 -4.35 2.81
N LYS A 150 0.90 -3.81 2.13
CA LYS A 150 1.00 -2.57 1.37
C LYS A 150 0.45 -1.43 2.21
N ILE A 151 1.17 -0.32 2.31
CA ILE A 151 0.77 0.89 3.03
C ILE A 151 0.87 2.07 2.06
N ASP A 152 -0.28 2.69 1.77
CA ASP A 152 -0.40 3.81 0.85
C ASP A 152 -1.57 4.69 1.35
N VAL A 153 -1.24 5.60 2.24
CA VAL A 153 -2.21 6.39 3.03
C VAL A 153 -1.91 7.89 3.02
N GLU A 154 -1.23 8.33 1.95
CA GLU A 154 -1.04 9.74 1.59
C GLU A 154 -0.46 10.58 2.74
N GLY A 155 0.67 10.10 3.29
CA GLY A 155 1.44 10.77 4.32
C GLY A 155 1.11 10.35 5.76
N TRP A 156 0.30 9.32 5.98
CA TRP A 156 -0.07 8.81 7.31
C TRP A 156 0.62 7.48 7.67
N GLU A 157 1.62 7.04 6.89
CA GLU A 157 2.29 5.74 6.96
C GLU A 157 2.94 5.49 8.32
N GLU A 158 3.58 6.50 8.91
CA GLU A 158 4.22 6.39 10.23
C GLU A 158 3.23 6.05 11.35
N ASN A 159 2.01 6.62 11.28
CA ASN A 159 0.96 6.32 12.25
C ASN A 159 0.42 4.90 12.10
N VAL A 160 0.30 4.42 10.85
CA VAL A 160 -0.08 3.03 10.56
C VAL A 160 0.99 2.08 11.10
N LEU A 161 2.27 2.35 10.84
CA LEU A 161 3.39 1.53 11.31
C LEU A 161 3.48 1.49 12.83
N ALA A 162 3.24 2.62 13.50
CA ALA A 162 3.21 2.66 14.96
C ALA A 162 2.13 1.75 15.56
N GLY A 163 0.93 1.71 14.94
CA GLY A 163 -0.18 0.83 15.33
C GLY A 163 -0.09 -0.60 14.80
N ALA A 164 1.02 -0.95 14.11
CA ALA A 164 1.27 -2.27 13.53
C ALA A 164 2.52 -2.96 14.10
N ARG A 165 3.21 -2.31 15.05
CA ARG A 165 4.55 -2.70 15.50
C ARG A 165 4.62 -4.17 15.96
N GLU A 166 3.67 -4.63 16.75
CA GLU A 166 3.66 -6.00 17.27
C GLU A 166 3.29 -7.02 16.20
N THR A 167 2.37 -6.67 15.30
CA THR A 167 2.02 -7.51 14.13
C THR A 167 3.23 -7.68 13.20
N ILE A 168 3.98 -6.60 12.93
CA ILE A 168 5.19 -6.66 12.10
C ILE A 168 6.28 -7.51 12.79
N ARG A 169 6.52 -7.31 14.09
CA ARG A 169 7.51 -8.11 14.85
C ARG A 169 7.17 -9.58 14.86
N ARG A 170 5.90 -9.94 15.05
CA ARG A 170 5.43 -11.33 15.14
C ARG A 170 5.40 -12.03 13.78
N GLY A 171 4.81 -11.38 12.75
CA GLY A 171 4.58 -11.97 11.43
C GLY A 171 5.79 -11.87 10.50
N GLN A 172 6.68 -10.92 10.76
CA GLN A 172 7.82 -10.58 9.91
C GLN A 172 7.45 -10.48 8.41
N PRO A 173 6.39 -9.72 8.06
CA PRO A 173 5.96 -9.57 6.67
C PRO A 173 6.99 -8.81 5.83
N THR A 174 6.96 -8.98 4.53
CA THR A 174 7.47 -7.94 3.63
C THR A 174 6.50 -6.77 3.67
N VAL A 175 7.00 -5.56 3.88
CA VAL A 175 6.20 -4.33 3.90
C VAL A 175 6.59 -3.47 2.70
N MET A 176 5.60 -3.03 1.94
CA MET A 176 5.76 -2.03 0.88
C MET A 176 5.02 -0.77 1.31
N ALA A 177 5.72 0.34 1.44
CA ALA A 177 5.15 1.62 1.84
C ALA A 177 5.41 2.69 0.77
N GLU A 178 4.37 3.46 0.44
CA GLU A 178 4.51 4.66 -0.36
C GLU A 178 4.98 5.80 0.56
N LEU A 179 6.15 6.39 0.28
CA LEU A 179 6.72 7.47 1.08
C LEU A 179 6.97 8.69 0.18
N VAL A 180 6.14 9.70 0.35
CA VAL A 180 6.21 10.95 -0.42
C VAL A 180 6.58 12.10 0.50
N GLU A 181 7.80 12.64 0.35
CA GLU A 181 8.32 13.74 1.19
C GLU A 181 7.41 14.98 1.17
N ALA A 182 6.71 15.24 0.06
CA ALA A 182 5.77 16.35 -0.04
C ALA A 182 4.56 16.19 0.89
N TYR A 183 4.16 14.95 1.19
CA TYR A 183 3.03 14.65 2.09
C TYR A 183 3.49 14.46 3.54
N ALA A 184 4.67 13.88 3.73
CA ALA A 184 5.24 13.60 5.05
C ALA A 184 6.74 13.96 5.09
N PRO A 185 7.10 15.24 5.26
CA PRO A 185 8.50 15.67 5.31
C PRO A 185 9.30 14.88 6.34
N GLY A 186 10.44 14.32 5.92
CA GLY A 186 11.31 13.47 6.73
C GLY A 186 10.86 12.00 6.84
N ALA A 187 9.84 11.57 6.11
CA ALA A 187 9.40 10.16 6.12
C ALA A 187 10.51 9.21 5.61
N LEU A 188 11.28 9.62 4.61
CA LEU A 188 12.42 8.86 4.08
C LEU A 188 13.60 8.71 5.07
N GLU A 189 13.53 9.34 6.21
CA GLU A 189 14.48 9.15 7.31
C GLU A 189 13.86 8.32 8.44
N ARG A 190 12.65 8.70 8.89
CA ARG A 190 12.02 8.11 10.06
C ARG A 190 11.49 6.70 9.82
N VAL A 191 10.88 6.44 8.65
CA VAL A 191 10.34 5.11 8.34
C VAL A 191 11.46 4.06 8.19
N PRO A 192 12.56 4.30 7.46
CA PRO A 192 13.70 3.38 7.47
C PRO A 192 14.31 3.17 8.85
N ALA A 193 14.38 4.22 9.68
CA ALA A 193 14.88 4.09 11.06
C ALA A 193 13.98 3.16 11.90
N PHE A 194 12.65 3.32 11.81
CA PHE A 194 11.69 2.42 12.44
C PHE A 194 11.93 0.95 12.05
N PHE A 195 12.13 0.67 10.76
CA PHE A 195 12.37 -0.69 10.28
C PHE A 195 13.73 -1.24 10.71
N ALA A 196 14.77 -0.40 10.72
CA ALA A 196 16.11 -0.81 11.18
C ALA A 196 16.10 -1.22 12.67
N GLU A 197 15.34 -0.51 13.53
CA GLU A 197 15.17 -0.87 14.95
C GLU A 197 14.61 -2.28 15.17
N ILE A 198 13.80 -2.78 14.25
CA ILE A 198 13.15 -4.09 14.35
C ILE A 198 13.79 -5.15 13.43
N GLY A 199 15.00 -4.88 12.92
CA GLY A 199 15.81 -5.83 12.18
C GLY A 199 15.40 -6.05 10.72
N TYR A 200 14.94 -4.98 10.06
CA TYR A 200 14.60 -4.97 8.63
C TYR A 200 15.63 -4.21 7.81
N GLU A 201 15.73 -4.55 6.54
CA GLU A 201 16.45 -3.78 5.53
C GLU A 201 15.46 -3.18 4.52
N GLY A 202 15.79 -1.96 4.05
CA GLY A 202 14.98 -1.22 3.09
C GLY A 202 15.56 -1.22 1.68
N PHE A 203 14.67 -1.30 0.67
CA PHE A 203 14.99 -1.35 -0.75
C PHE A 203 14.04 -0.50 -1.56
N PHE A 204 14.44 -0.17 -2.79
CA PHE A 204 13.60 0.38 -3.83
C PHE A 204 13.93 -0.23 -5.19
N ILE A 205 13.01 -0.10 -6.13
CA ILE A 205 13.21 -0.59 -7.50
C ILE A 205 13.60 0.60 -8.38
N ASP A 206 14.83 0.60 -8.87
CA ASP A 206 15.25 1.55 -9.90
C ASP A 206 14.69 1.09 -11.25
N GLY A 207 13.55 1.68 -11.64
CA GLY A 207 12.86 1.31 -12.88
C GLY A 207 13.67 1.62 -14.15
N GLY A 208 14.52 2.63 -14.11
CA GLY A 208 15.37 3.00 -15.24
C GLY A 208 16.53 2.01 -15.45
N ALA A 209 17.11 1.53 -14.34
CA ALA A 209 18.19 0.54 -14.38
C ALA A 209 17.67 -0.91 -14.38
N GLY A 210 16.40 -1.14 -14.01
CA GLY A 210 15.85 -2.48 -13.84
C GLY A 210 16.50 -3.23 -12.66
N GLU A 211 16.85 -2.53 -11.60
CA GLU A 211 17.62 -3.04 -10.47
C GLU A 211 16.92 -2.82 -9.14
N VAL A 212 17.23 -3.71 -8.18
CA VAL A 212 16.89 -3.53 -6.76
C VAL A 212 18.04 -2.84 -6.07
N ARG A 213 17.80 -1.68 -5.50
CA ARG A 213 18.80 -0.89 -4.77
C ARG A 213 18.49 -0.83 -3.29
N SER A 214 19.53 -0.69 -2.49
CA SER A 214 19.41 -0.40 -1.06
C SER A 214 18.86 1.01 -0.84
N LEU A 215 18.08 1.18 0.21
CA LEU A 215 17.58 2.49 0.64
C LEU A 215 18.72 3.46 1.04
N HIS A 216 19.92 2.92 1.34
CA HIS A 216 21.12 3.74 1.56
C HIS A 216 21.56 4.51 0.30
N ASP A 217 21.19 4.01 -0.90
CA ASP A 217 21.54 4.61 -2.18
C ASP A 217 20.51 5.64 -2.66
N VAL A 218 19.42 5.87 -1.91
CA VAL A 218 18.38 6.81 -2.29
C VAL A 218 18.88 8.26 -2.23
N ASN A 219 18.66 9.00 -3.31
CA ASN A 219 18.85 10.44 -3.29
C ASN A 219 17.63 11.11 -2.63
N ARG A 220 17.72 11.38 -1.33
CA ARG A 220 16.63 11.97 -0.54
C ARG A 220 16.26 13.39 -0.97
N ALA A 221 17.18 14.12 -1.60
CA ALA A 221 16.91 15.48 -2.10
C ALA A 221 16.08 15.50 -3.39
N ALA A 222 16.10 14.39 -4.15
CA ALA A 222 15.33 14.23 -5.38
C ALA A 222 14.98 12.74 -5.53
N PRO A 223 14.04 12.22 -4.71
CA PRO A 223 13.64 10.83 -4.79
C PRO A 223 12.91 10.59 -6.11
N VAL A 224 13.29 9.52 -6.81
CA VAL A 224 12.69 9.12 -8.08
C VAL A 224 11.61 8.04 -7.90
N ASN A 225 11.52 7.48 -6.70
CA ASN A 225 10.56 6.45 -6.31
C ASN A 225 9.68 6.94 -5.19
N GLU A 226 8.47 6.42 -5.12
CA GLU A 226 7.52 6.65 -4.05
C GLU A 226 7.29 5.37 -3.24
N ASN A 227 7.44 4.18 -3.88
CA ASN A 227 7.32 2.88 -3.22
C ASN A 227 8.67 2.36 -2.70
N TYR A 228 8.70 2.01 -1.42
CA TYR A 228 9.84 1.44 -0.73
C TYR A 228 9.46 0.11 -0.10
N ILE A 229 10.39 -0.84 -0.13
CA ILE A 229 10.16 -2.23 0.30
C ILE A 229 11.05 -2.52 1.49
N PHE A 230 10.46 -3.01 2.56
CA PHE A 230 11.15 -3.40 3.78
C PHE A 230 10.96 -4.91 3.99
N THR A 231 12.05 -5.62 4.18
CA THR A 231 12.05 -7.07 4.43
C THR A 231 12.93 -7.40 5.63
N PRO A 232 12.61 -8.43 6.43
CA PRO A 232 13.48 -8.87 7.51
C PRO A 232 14.90 -9.10 7.01
N ALA A 233 15.92 -8.64 7.75
CA ALA A 233 17.33 -8.67 7.34
C ALA A 233 17.80 -10.08 6.93
N HIS A 234 17.31 -11.12 7.63
CA HIS A 234 17.65 -12.51 7.28
C HIS A 234 17.10 -12.97 5.91
N ASN A 235 16.13 -12.24 5.33
CA ASN A 235 15.55 -12.50 4.02
C ASN A 235 16.09 -11.57 2.92
N ALA A 236 16.85 -10.53 3.26
CA ALA A 236 17.27 -9.45 2.39
C ALA A 236 18.02 -9.92 1.13
N GLU A 237 18.99 -10.80 1.28
CA GLU A 237 19.76 -11.34 0.15
C GLU A 237 18.89 -12.18 -0.80
N SER A 238 18.07 -13.07 -0.24
CA SER A 238 17.12 -13.88 -1.01
C SER A 238 16.11 -12.99 -1.76
N PHE A 239 15.59 -11.97 -1.10
CA PHE A 239 14.70 -10.98 -1.71
C PHE A 239 15.36 -10.28 -2.89
N ARG A 240 16.55 -9.71 -2.71
CA ARG A 240 17.30 -9.02 -3.78
C ARG A 240 17.55 -9.95 -4.97
N SER A 241 18.01 -11.17 -4.72
CA SER A 241 18.32 -12.16 -5.76
C SER A 241 17.08 -12.52 -6.58
N ARG A 242 15.95 -12.77 -5.93
CA ARG A 242 14.67 -13.12 -6.58
C ARG A 242 14.12 -11.96 -7.40
N CYS A 243 14.13 -10.74 -6.85
CA CYS A 243 13.71 -9.54 -7.58
C CYS A 243 14.58 -9.29 -8.82
N ALA A 244 15.91 -9.35 -8.67
CA ALA A 244 16.84 -9.16 -9.79
C ALA A 244 16.66 -10.22 -10.89
N ALA A 245 16.40 -11.48 -10.51
CA ALA A 245 16.10 -12.53 -11.47
C ALA A 245 14.83 -12.23 -12.28
N LEU A 246 13.76 -11.77 -11.61
CA LEU A 246 12.49 -11.45 -12.25
C LEU A 246 12.60 -10.21 -13.15
N LEU A 247 13.32 -9.17 -12.71
CA LEU A 247 13.55 -7.96 -13.52
C LEU A 247 14.35 -8.28 -14.79
N ARG A 248 15.41 -9.11 -14.72
CA ARG A 248 16.17 -9.54 -15.89
C ARG A 248 15.35 -10.36 -16.90
N GLN A 249 14.37 -11.14 -16.44
CA GLN A 249 13.47 -11.88 -17.34
C GLN A 249 12.55 -10.96 -18.14
N ARG A 250 12.23 -9.78 -17.62
CA ARG A 250 11.37 -8.78 -18.29
C ARG A 250 12.11 -7.92 -19.30
N ALA A 251 13.42 -7.75 -19.14
CA ALA A 251 14.26 -6.98 -20.04
C ALA A 251 14.61 -7.73 -21.36
N ARG A 252 14.22 -9.00 -21.44
CA ARG A 252 14.37 -9.86 -22.65
C ARG A 252 13.07 -9.95 -23.44
#